data_39c2522e998d0ba91da86fdbc54f430f
#
_entry.id   39c2522e998d0ba91da86fdbc54f430f
#
_cell.length_a   1.000
_cell.length_b   1.000
_cell.length_c   1.000
_cell.angle_alpha   90.00
_cell.angle_beta   90.00
_cell.angle_gamma   90.00
#
_symmetry.space_group_name_H-M   'P 1'
#
loop_
_entity.id
_entity.type
_entity.pdbx_description
1 polymer ?
#
loop_
_entity_poly.entity_id
_entity_poly.type
_entity_poly.pdbx_seq_one_letter_code
_entity_poly.pdbx_strand_id
1 'polypeptide(L)'
;MLKTKELHQLTVNRTKELTIENKEYYMSMSSYIRTSNVSPKESEELLLEILDHLLLAQKEGKSAEDVFGKQPQLYCDELIENTSPFPFIKKLIFYSSLWILSFCLILFTTLTEHPQHVFLVDALESFLLFIGFLFIQWWIHKISFMWKANTRLLFTLCIGTIGLACLWLTFQHLQHSSIQVVLFVFPVWIKLVFSFTCLITGIVLYKGLMTGWKR
;
A
#
# COMPACT_ATOMS: atom_id res chain seq x y z
N MET A 1 1.56 -25.44 8.51
CA MET A 1 2.03 -24.27 7.80
C MET A 1 1.33 -23.06 8.36
N LEU A 2 2.06 -22.08 8.92
CA LEU A 2 1.48 -20.89 9.55
C LEU A 2 0.81 -19.98 8.49
N LYS A 3 -0.28 -19.31 8.90
CA LYS A 3 -0.94 -18.34 8.04
C LYS A 3 -0.16 -17.02 8.04
N THR A 4 -0.24 -16.24 6.98
CA THR A 4 0.45 -14.93 6.85
C THR A 4 0.22 -14.02 8.07
N LYS A 5 -1.01 -14.01 8.61
CA LYS A 5 -1.35 -13.24 9.80
C LYS A 5 -0.61 -13.73 11.06
N GLU A 6 -0.46 -15.03 11.20
CA GLU A 6 0.25 -15.63 12.33
C GLU A 6 1.75 -15.36 12.25
N LEU A 7 2.32 -15.49 11.04
CA LEU A 7 3.72 -15.09 10.77
C LEU A 7 3.95 -13.62 11.11
N HIS A 8 3.08 -12.72 10.63
CA HIS A 8 3.18 -11.30 10.92
C HIS A 8 3.11 -11.00 12.42
N GLN A 9 2.18 -11.63 13.16
CA GLN A 9 2.09 -11.46 14.62
C GLN A 9 3.33 -11.97 15.34
N LEU A 10 3.88 -13.10 14.89
CA LEU A 10 5.12 -13.65 15.43
C LEU A 10 6.30 -12.70 15.21
N THR A 11 6.45 -12.19 13.98
CA THR A 11 7.47 -11.21 13.62
C THR A 11 7.37 -9.95 14.49
N VAL A 12 6.16 -9.38 14.63
CA VAL A 12 5.94 -8.18 15.46
C VAL A 12 6.26 -8.42 16.93
N ASN A 13 5.91 -9.59 17.48
CA ASN A 13 6.19 -9.89 18.87
C ASN A 13 7.71 -10.05 19.13
N ARG A 14 8.39 -10.77 18.26
CA ARG A 14 9.84 -11.01 18.39
C ARG A 14 10.69 -9.76 18.11
N THR A 15 10.21 -8.84 17.29
CA THR A 15 10.90 -7.55 17.05
C THR A 15 11.05 -6.73 18.35
N LYS A 16 10.23 -6.98 19.36
CA LYS A 16 10.34 -6.33 20.67
C LYS A 16 11.58 -6.75 21.46
N GLU A 17 12.18 -7.89 21.11
CA GLU A 17 13.38 -8.45 21.75
C GLU A 17 14.68 -7.81 21.24
N LEU A 18 14.59 -7.05 20.13
CA LEU A 18 15.73 -6.36 19.54
C LEU A 18 16.13 -5.12 20.34
N THR A 19 17.43 -4.85 20.38
CA THR A 19 17.96 -3.55 20.82
C THR A 19 17.43 -2.42 19.92
N ILE A 20 17.48 -1.18 20.40
CA ILE A 20 16.96 -0.01 19.66
C ILE A 20 17.64 0.09 18.28
N GLU A 21 18.97 -0.06 18.24
CA GLU A 21 19.78 0.03 17.02
C GLU A 21 19.44 -1.09 16.03
N ASN A 22 19.45 -2.35 16.46
CA ASN A 22 19.09 -3.49 15.62
C ASN A 22 17.66 -3.42 15.14
N LYS A 23 16.75 -2.88 15.96
CA LYS A 23 15.36 -2.69 15.59
C LYS A 23 15.18 -1.64 14.48
N GLU A 24 15.86 -0.48 14.57
CA GLU A 24 15.82 0.55 13.51
C GLU A 24 16.31 -0.02 12.17
N TYR A 25 17.40 -0.77 12.21
CA TYR A 25 17.95 -1.43 11.04
C TYR A 25 16.96 -2.46 10.44
N TYR A 26 16.44 -3.37 11.27
CA TYR A 26 15.45 -4.36 10.88
C TYR A 26 14.18 -3.74 10.30
N MET A 27 13.69 -2.65 10.90
CA MET A 27 12.49 -1.95 10.40
C MET A 27 12.69 -1.37 9.00
N SER A 28 13.91 -0.93 8.67
CA SER A 28 14.25 -0.46 7.33
C SER A 28 14.20 -1.60 6.30
N MET A 29 14.82 -2.74 6.61
CA MET A 29 14.76 -3.95 5.77
C MET A 29 13.32 -4.45 5.62
N SER A 30 12.57 -4.49 6.71
CA SER A 30 11.17 -4.92 6.74
C SER A 30 10.29 -4.06 5.83
N SER A 31 10.45 -2.73 5.88
CA SER A 31 9.73 -1.82 4.99
C SER A 31 10.05 -2.08 3.52
N TYR A 32 11.33 -2.30 3.21
CA TYR A 32 11.79 -2.56 1.84
C TYR A 32 11.25 -3.87 1.29
N ILE A 33 11.38 -4.97 2.02
CA ILE A 33 10.90 -6.29 1.60
C ILE A 33 9.38 -6.31 1.42
N ARG A 34 8.61 -5.69 2.34
CA ARG A 34 7.14 -5.64 2.22
C ARG A 34 6.64 -4.80 1.05
N THR A 35 7.41 -3.82 0.58
CA THR A 35 7.07 -3.00 -0.59
C THR A 35 7.65 -3.53 -1.90
N SER A 36 8.44 -4.61 -1.83
CA SER A 36 9.04 -5.26 -2.99
C SER A 36 8.05 -6.16 -3.75
N ASN A 37 8.53 -6.79 -4.82
CA ASN A 37 7.75 -7.69 -5.67
C ASN A 37 7.66 -9.13 -5.11
N VAL A 38 7.58 -9.30 -3.81
CA VAL A 38 7.47 -10.61 -3.14
C VAL A 38 6.05 -10.83 -2.63
N SER A 39 5.58 -12.07 -2.58
CA SER A 39 4.26 -12.34 -2.02
C SER A 39 4.23 -12.03 -0.52
N PRO A 40 3.12 -11.55 0.05
CA PRO A 40 3.05 -11.19 1.46
C PRO A 40 3.39 -12.32 2.42
N LYS A 41 3.14 -13.55 2.03
CA LYS A 41 3.49 -14.71 2.85
C LYS A 41 5.00 -14.93 2.86
N GLU A 42 5.62 -14.96 1.68
CA GLU A 42 7.07 -15.09 1.52
C GLU A 42 7.82 -13.92 2.16
N SER A 43 7.27 -12.69 2.05
CA SER A 43 7.82 -11.53 2.74
C SER A 43 7.88 -11.73 4.27
N GLU A 44 6.81 -12.24 4.89
CA GLU A 44 6.81 -12.49 6.33
C GLU A 44 7.70 -13.69 6.72
N GLU A 45 7.84 -14.70 5.87
CA GLU A 45 8.78 -15.81 6.06
C GLU A 45 10.23 -15.32 6.03
N LEU A 46 10.60 -14.52 5.01
CA LEU A 46 11.93 -13.88 4.91
C LEU A 46 12.22 -12.98 6.12
N LEU A 47 11.24 -12.17 6.52
CA LEU A 47 11.39 -11.26 7.65
C LEU A 47 11.58 -12.00 8.97
N LEU A 48 10.95 -13.13 9.13
CA LEU A 48 11.12 -13.97 10.31
C LEU A 48 12.53 -14.59 10.33
N GLU A 49 13.03 -15.06 9.19
CA GLU A 49 14.37 -15.60 9.04
C GLU A 49 15.44 -14.55 9.35
N ILE A 50 15.32 -13.34 8.76
CA ILE A 50 16.23 -12.21 9.09
C ILE A 50 16.20 -11.90 10.58
N LEU A 51 15.03 -11.90 11.19
CA LEU A 51 14.86 -11.62 12.62
C LEU A 51 15.51 -12.70 13.49
N ASP A 52 15.41 -13.96 13.11
CA ASP A 52 16.05 -15.07 13.81
C ASP A 52 17.57 -14.95 13.79
N HIS A 53 18.15 -14.65 12.63
CA HIS A 53 19.57 -14.42 12.47
C HIS A 53 20.04 -13.23 13.31
N LEU A 54 19.26 -12.13 13.31
CA LEU A 54 19.59 -10.93 14.04
C LEU A 54 19.51 -11.11 15.56
N LEU A 55 18.51 -11.83 16.05
CA LEU A 55 18.38 -12.14 17.48
C LEU A 55 19.51 -13.07 17.97
N LEU A 56 19.96 -13.99 17.12
CA LEU A 56 21.09 -14.86 17.43
C LEU A 56 22.40 -14.05 17.51
N ALA A 57 22.65 -13.21 16.50
CA ALA A 57 23.83 -12.34 16.46
C ALA A 57 23.85 -11.33 17.63
N GLN A 58 22.69 -10.80 17.99
CA GLN A 58 22.56 -9.90 19.16
C GLN A 58 22.98 -10.58 20.47
N LYS A 59 22.70 -11.88 20.64
CA LYS A 59 23.16 -12.66 21.81
C LYS A 59 24.68 -12.82 21.82
N GLU A 60 25.32 -12.77 20.66
CA GLU A 60 26.77 -12.79 20.50
C GLU A 60 27.41 -11.38 20.61
N GLY A 61 26.59 -10.36 20.89
CA GLY A 61 27.04 -8.97 21.00
C GLY A 61 27.27 -8.27 19.66
N LYS A 62 26.82 -8.84 18.55
CA LYS A 62 26.95 -8.27 17.20
C LYS A 62 25.79 -7.33 16.88
N SER A 63 26.07 -6.27 16.12
CA SER A 63 25.04 -5.37 15.58
C SER A 63 24.44 -5.92 14.28
N ALA A 64 23.32 -5.35 13.85
CA ALA A 64 22.71 -5.67 12.57
C ALA A 64 23.66 -5.34 11.40
N GLU A 65 24.46 -4.29 11.52
CA GLU A 65 25.45 -3.87 10.52
C GLU A 65 26.59 -4.90 10.40
N ASP A 66 26.98 -5.54 11.50
CA ASP A 66 28.00 -6.61 11.49
C ASP A 66 27.49 -7.87 10.77
N VAL A 67 26.18 -8.11 10.77
CA VAL A 67 25.57 -9.31 10.16
C VAL A 67 25.23 -9.09 8.69
N PHE A 68 24.59 -7.97 8.36
CA PHE A 68 24.01 -7.71 7.04
C PHE A 68 24.82 -6.64 6.26
N GLY A 69 25.88 -6.11 6.85
CA GLY A 69 26.75 -5.12 6.24
C GLY A 69 26.22 -3.70 6.31
N LYS A 70 26.99 -2.77 5.75
CA LYS A 70 26.63 -1.33 5.70
C LYS A 70 25.57 -0.96 4.66
N GLN A 71 25.26 -1.88 3.76
CA GLN A 71 24.33 -1.67 2.66
C GLN A 71 23.17 -2.69 2.73
N PRO A 72 22.20 -2.50 3.64
CA PRO A 72 21.11 -3.44 3.84
C PRO A 72 20.25 -3.64 2.59
N GLN A 73 20.24 -2.67 1.70
CA GLN A 73 19.50 -2.75 0.44
C GLN A 73 20.02 -3.88 -0.45
N LEU A 74 21.35 -3.98 -0.63
CA LEU A 74 21.94 -5.03 -1.48
C LEU A 74 21.62 -6.42 -0.96
N TYR A 75 21.69 -6.61 0.36
CA TYR A 75 21.30 -7.87 0.99
C TYR A 75 19.83 -8.21 0.76
N CYS A 76 18.93 -7.22 0.91
CA CYS A 76 17.51 -7.42 0.62
C CYS A 76 17.26 -7.71 -0.87
N ASP A 77 17.96 -7.06 -1.78
CA ASP A 77 17.82 -7.29 -3.24
C ASP A 77 18.21 -8.73 -3.59
N GLU A 78 19.30 -9.24 -3.04
CA GLU A 78 19.74 -10.63 -3.22
C GLU A 78 18.71 -11.65 -2.70
N LEU A 79 18.11 -11.37 -1.53
CA LEU A 79 17.04 -12.22 -0.99
C LEU A 79 15.79 -12.20 -1.87
N ILE A 80 15.42 -11.02 -2.37
CA ILE A 80 14.24 -10.82 -3.22
C ILE A 80 14.42 -11.53 -4.57
N GLU A 81 15.61 -11.45 -5.18
CA GLU A 81 15.93 -12.12 -6.44
C GLU A 81 15.80 -13.65 -6.34
N ASN A 82 16.15 -14.22 -5.19
CA ASN A 82 16.02 -15.65 -4.93
C ASN A 82 14.59 -16.09 -4.56
N THR A 83 13.63 -15.16 -4.52
CA THR A 83 12.25 -15.42 -4.14
C THR A 83 11.34 -15.39 -5.37
N SER A 84 10.28 -16.20 -5.36
CA SER A 84 9.30 -16.20 -6.46
C SER A 84 8.59 -14.85 -6.57
N PRO A 85 8.57 -14.21 -7.75
CA PRO A 85 7.92 -12.92 -7.92
C PRO A 85 6.41 -13.04 -7.73
N PHE A 86 5.80 -12.00 -7.15
CA PHE A 86 4.35 -11.97 -6.97
C PHE A 86 3.63 -12.03 -8.33
N PRO A 87 2.69 -12.98 -8.55
CA PRO A 87 2.06 -13.17 -9.85
C PRO A 87 1.43 -11.90 -10.40
N PHE A 88 1.76 -11.55 -11.66
CA PHE A 88 1.29 -10.33 -12.33
C PHE A 88 -0.25 -10.19 -12.28
N ILE A 89 -0.98 -11.27 -12.52
CA ILE A 89 -2.45 -11.29 -12.46
C ILE A 89 -2.97 -10.87 -11.09
N LYS A 90 -2.35 -11.33 -9.99
CA LYS A 90 -2.78 -10.94 -8.64
C LYS A 90 -2.52 -9.47 -8.37
N LYS A 91 -1.42 -8.91 -8.89
CA LYS A 91 -1.16 -7.47 -8.84
C LYS A 91 -2.21 -6.68 -9.61
N LEU A 92 -2.51 -7.11 -10.82
CA LEU A 92 -3.49 -6.44 -11.66
C LEU A 92 -4.86 -6.40 -10.96
N ILE A 93 -5.32 -7.52 -10.41
CA ILE A 93 -6.58 -7.59 -9.67
C ILE A 93 -6.53 -6.69 -8.42
N PHE A 94 -5.41 -6.66 -7.70
CA PHE A 94 -5.26 -5.81 -6.52
C PHE A 94 -5.35 -4.32 -6.87
N TYR A 95 -4.58 -3.86 -7.86
CA TYR A 95 -4.58 -2.46 -8.27
C TYR A 95 -5.91 -2.05 -8.91
N SER A 96 -6.54 -2.91 -9.72
CA SER A 96 -7.87 -2.61 -10.26
C SER A 96 -8.94 -2.51 -9.17
N SER A 97 -8.88 -3.35 -8.13
CA SER A 97 -9.81 -3.24 -7.00
C SER A 97 -9.67 -1.93 -6.22
N LEU A 98 -8.43 -1.44 -6.04
CA LEU A 98 -8.17 -0.15 -5.41
C LEU A 98 -8.68 1.02 -6.27
N TRP A 99 -8.48 0.96 -7.58
CA TRP A 99 -9.00 1.97 -8.49
C TRP A 99 -10.54 2.01 -8.49
N ILE A 100 -11.19 0.84 -8.58
CA ILE A 100 -12.65 0.73 -8.47
C ILE A 100 -13.14 1.33 -7.14
N LEU A 101 -12.46 1.03 -6.04
CA LEU A 101 -12.81 1.58 -4.73
C LEU A 101 -12.71 3.11 -4.70
N SER A 102 -11.64 3.70 -5.25
CA SER A 102 -11.47 5.16 -5.33
C SER A 102 -12.56 5.80 -6.20
N PHE A 103 -12.90 5.18 -7.33
CA PHE A 103 -13.99 5.65 -8.20
C PHE A 103 -15.34 5.63 -7.49
N CYS A 104 -15.63 4.59 -6.71
CA CYS A 104 -16.87 4.50 -5.92
C CYS A 104 -16.97 5.59 -4.86
N LEU A 105 -15.85 5.90 -4.17
CA LEU A 105 -15.83 6.99 -3.20
C LEU A 105 -16.16 8.33 -3.85
N ILE A 106 -15.61 8.62 -5.04
CA ILE A 106 -15.91 9.85 -5.76
C ILE A 106 -17.39 9.89 -6.20
N LEU A 107 -17.91 8.81 -6.76
CA LEU A 107 -19.32 8.74 -7.11
C LEU A 107 -20.24 8.94 -5.89
N PHE A 108 -19.83 8.48 -4.72
CA PHE A 108 -20.59 8.69 -3.49
C PHE A 108 -20.56 10.16 -3.04
N THR A 109 -19.40 10.83 -3.11
CA THR A 109 -19.30 12.25 -2.75
C THR A 109 -20.09 13.16 -3.69
N THR A 110 -20.15 12.86 -4.98
CA THR A 110 -20.90 13.64 -5.99
C THR A 110 -22.42 13.40 -5.95
N LEU A 111 -22.92 12.47 -5.10
CA LEU A 111 -24.36 12.23 -4.95
C LEU A 111 -25.12 13.45 -4.39
N THR A 112 -24.48 14.26 -3.56
CA THR A 112 -25.11 15.43 -2.93
C THR A 112 -25.19 16.61 -3.89
N GLU A 113 -24.25 16.76 -4.79
CA GLU A 113 -24.15 17.92 -5.70
C GLU A 113 -24.85 17.65 -7.04
N HIS A 114 -24.55 16.51 -7.65
CA HIS A 114 -25.07 16.11 -8.97
C HIS A 114 -25.58 14.67 -8.95
N PRO A 115 -26.73 14.40 -8.31
CA PRO A 115 -27.17 13.03 -8.04
C PRO A 115 -27.48 12.20 -9.30
N GLN A 116 -27.82 12.83 -10.42
CA GLN A 116 -28.18 12.12 -11.65
C GLN A 116 -27.05 12.06 -12.69
N HIS A 117 -25.98 12.83 -12.52
CA HIS A 117 -24.91 12.95 -13.51
C HIS A 117 -23.63 12.27 -13.03
N VAL A 118 -22.93 11.63 -13.96
CA VAL A 118 -21.54 11.20 -13.81
C VAL A 118 -20.74 11.95 -14.85
N PHE A 119 -19.82 12.78 -14.38
CA PHE A 119 -19.01 13.62 -15.24
C PHE A 119 -17.69 12.94 -15.62
N LEU A 120 -17.11 13.36 -16.73
CA LEU A 120 -15.75 12.95 -17.12
C LEU A 120 -14.73 13.32 -16.03
N VAL A 121 -14.96 14.41 -15.33
CA VAL A 121 -14.12 14.89 -14.24
C VAL A 121 -14.06 13.87 -13.10
N ASP A 122 -15.16 13.21 -12.73
CA ASP A 122 -15.22 12.20 -11.68
C ASP A 122 -14.30 11.00 -12.02
N ALA A 123 -14.30 10.59 -13.29
CA ALA A 123 -13.43 9.52 -13.77
C ALA A 123 -11.95 9.91 -13.79
N LEU A 124 -11.65 11.13 -14.24
CA LEU A 124 -10.28 11.65 -14.23
C LEU A 124 -9.74 11.82 -12.82
N GLU A 125 -10.54 12.31 -11.89
CA GLU A 125 -10.15 12.46 -10.49
C GLU A 125 -9.84 11.11 -9.84
N SER A 126 -10.69 10.09 -10.06
CA SER A 126 -10.43 8.74 -9.55
C SER A 126 -9.12 8.17 -10.08
N PHE A 127 -8.80 8.45 -11.33
CA PHE A 127 -7.56 8.02 -11.96
C PHE A 127 -6.34 8.75 -11.39
N LEU A 128 -6.44 10.06 -11.14
CA LEU A 128 -5.38 10.86 -10.51
C LEU A 128 -5.11 10.42 -9.07
N LEU A 129 -6.16 10.14 -8.29
CA LEU A 129 -6.02 9.58 -6.94
C LEU A 129 -5.31 8.22 -6.96
N PHE A 130 -5.65 7.38 -7.92
CA PHE A 130 -4.99 6.09 -8.09
C PHE A 130 -3.51 6.23 -8.46
N ILE A 131 -3.16 7.12 -9.40
CA ILE A 131 -1.75 7.42 -9.75
C ILE A 131 -1.00 7.96 -8.53
N GLY A 132 -1.61 8.88 -7.78
CA GLY A 132 -1.05 9.41 -6.54
C GLY A 132 -0.74 8.31 -5.52
N PHE A 133 -1.65 7.35 -5.36
CA PHE A 133 -1.43 6.18 -4.50
C PHE A 133 -0.24 5.34 -4.98
N LEU A 134 -0.13 5.04 -6.28
CA LEU A 134 1.01 4.30 -6.84
C LEU A 134 2.33 5.04 -6.62
N PHE A 135 2.31 6.36 -6.78
CA PHE A 135 3.48 7.21 -6.54
C PHE A 135 3.92 7.16 -5.07
N ILE A 136 2.98 7.23 -4.13
CA ILE A 136 3.27 7.11 -2.69
C ILE A 136 3.88 5.73 -2.38
N GLN A 137 3.35 4.65 -2.94
CA GLN A 137 3.89 3.30 -2.76
C GLN A 137 5.34 3.19 -3.28
N TRP A 138 5.60 3.71 -4.48
CA TRP A 138 6.94 3.75 -5.06
C TRP A 138 7.89 4.58 -4.20
N TRP A 139 7.42 5.74 -3.70
CA TRP A 139 8.19 6.63 -2.84
C TRP A 139 8.56 5.96 -1.52
N ILE A 140 7.61 5.32 -0.84
CA ILE A 140 7.87 4.59 0.41
C ILE A 140 8.95 3.52 0.20
N HIS A 141 8.87 2.78 -0.89
CA HIS A 141 9.88 1.78 -1.23
C HIS A 141 11.28 2.42 -1.36
N LYS A 142 11.39 3.50 -2.13
CA LYS A 142 12.67 4.17 -2.39
C LYS A 142 13.32 4.76 -1.14
N ILE A 143 12.54 5.33 -0.21
CA ILE A 143 13.08 5.97 1.00
C ILE A 143 13.24 5.02 2.20
N SER A 144 12.97 3.72 2.03
CA SER A 144 12.97 2.75 3.14
C SER A 144 14.29 2.70 3.91
N PHE A 145 15.41 2.94 3.25
CA PHE A 145 16.75 2.96 3.87
C PHE A 145 17.31 4.35 4.13
N MET A 146 16.67 5.41 3.62
CA MET A 146 17.25 6.76 3.73
C MET A 146 16.95 7.44 5.07
N TRP A 147 15.86 7.07 5.74
CA TRP A 147 15.36 7.81 6.90
C TRP A 147 14.91 6.88 8.02
N LYS A 148 15.01 7.36 9.27
CA LYS A 148 14.47 6.66 10.45
C LYS A 148 12.95 6.42 10.32
N ALA A 149 12.44 5.34 10.90
CA ALA A 149 11.05 4.91 10.75
C ALA A 149 10.02 6.02 11.06
N ASN A 150 10.25 6.79 12.14
CA ASN A 150 9.34 7.87 12.54
C ASN A 150 9.35 9.05 11.57
N THR A 151 10.53 9.45 11.06
CA THR A 151 10.63 10.55 10.07
C THR A 151 10.06 10.15 8.72
N ARG A 152 10.21 8.90 8.31
CA ARG A 152 9.56 8.36 7.10
C ARG A 152 8.04 8.46 7.19
N LEU A 153 7.48 8.00 8.31
CA LEU A 153 6.02 8.03 8.52
C LEU A 153 5.49 9.47 8.45
N LEU A 154 6.10 10.40 9.20
CA LEU A 154 5.70 11.80 9.19
C LEU A 154 5.80 12.41 7.79
N PHE A 155 6.89 12.19 7.07
CA PHE A 155 7.09 12.74 5.74
C PHE A 155 6.11 12.17 4.71
N THR A 156 5.83 10.86 4.78
CA THR A 156 4.84 10.20 3.92
C THR A 156 3.43 10.71 4.20
N LEU A 157 3.07 10.91 5.47
CA LEU A 157 1.79 11.52 5.85
C LEU A 157 1.68 12.97 5.36
N CYS A 158 2.73 13.79 5.52
CA CYS A 158 2.73 15.17 5.02
C CYS A 158 2.57 15.23 3.49
N ILE A 159 3.32 14.43 2.73
CA ILE A 159 3.18 14.41 1.26
C ILE A 159 1.80 13.90 0.87
N GLY A 160 1.30 12.87 1.54
CA GLY A 160 -0.05 12.33 1.30
C GLY A 160 -1.14 13.37 1.54
N THR A 161 -1.08 14.10 2.65
CA THR A 161 -2.06 15.13 2.98
C THR A 161 -2.00 16.33 2.03
N ILE A 162 -0.80 16.79 1.67
CA ILE A 162 -0.61 17.87 0.69
C ILE A 162 -1.14 17.42 -0.69
N GLY A 163 -0.83 16.19 -1.12
CA GLY A 163 -1.33 15.63 -2.38
C GLY A 163 -2.85 15.59 -2.42
N LEU A 164 -3.49 15.10 -1.35
CA LEU A 164 -4.95 15.06 -1.24
C LEU A 164 -5.57 16.46 -1.23
N ALA A 165 -4.95 17.42 -0.54
CA ALA A 165 -5.41 18.81 -0.52
C ALA A 165 -5.30 19.47 -1.91
N CYS A 166 -4.21 19.26 -2.63
CA CYS A 166 -4.05 19.74 -4.01
C CYS A 166 -5.09 19.11 -4.95
N LEU A 167 -5.34 17.82 -4.85
CA LEU A 167 -6.37 17.13 -5.64
C LEU A 167 -7.77 17.67 -5.33
N TRP A 168 -8.07 17.92 -4.05
CA TRP A 168 -9.35 18.50 -3.65
C TRP A 168 -9.54 19.93 -4.19
N LEU A 169 -8.49 20.77 -4.16
CA LEU A 169 -8.52 22.12 -4.72
C LEU A 169 -8.67 22.12 -6.25
N THR A 170 -8.00 21.21 -6.96
CA THR A 170 -8.14 21.07 -8.41
C THR A 170 -9.55 20.61 -8.78
N PHE A 171 -10.13 19.71 -8.00
CA PHE A 171 -11.51 19.25 -8.16
C PHE A 171 -12.51 20.40 -8.00
N GLN A 172 -12.42 21.18 -6.93
CA GLN A 172 -13.24 22.36 -6.71
C GLN A 172 -13.15 23.34 -7.91
N HIS A 173 -11.95 23.55 -8.43
CA HIS A 173 -11.75 24.42 -9.59
C HIS A 173 -12.39 23.86 -10.86
N LEU A 174 -12.29 22.56 -11.09
CA LEU A 174 -12.87 21.88 -12.26
C LEU A 174 -14.40 21.83 -12.20
N GLN A 175 -14.99 21.65 -11.04
CA GLN A 175 -16.44 21.68 -10.85
C GLN A 175 -17.05 23.06 -11.12
N HIS A 176 -16.32 24.14 -10.82
CA HIS A 176 -16.74 25.49 -11.15
C HIS A 176 -16.45 25.91 -12.60
N SER A 177 -15.73 25.07 -13.36
CA SER A 177 -15.47 25.37 -14.77
C SER A 177 -16.72 25.10 -15.62
N SER A 178 -16.95 25.97 -16.63
CA SER A 178 -18.10 25.87 -17.55
C SER A 178 -18.08 24.64 -18.48
N ILE A 179 -17.00 23.84 -18.42
CA ILE A 179 -16.80 22.65 -19.27
C ILE A 179 -17.08 21.40 -18.44
N GLN A 180 -18.36 21.08 -18.31
CA GLN A 180 -18.79 19.81 -17.69
C GLN A 180 -19.26 18.85 -18.77
N VAL A 181 -18.44 17.86 -19.11
CA VAL A 181 -18.83 16.79 -20.02
C VAL A 181 -19.53 15.70 -19.21
N VAL A 182 -20.83 15.57 -19.40
CA VAL A 182 -21.63 14.51 -18.80
C VAL A 182 -21.39 13.21 -19.55
N LEU A 183 -20.87 12.19 -18.87
CA LEU A 183 -20.68 10.86 -19.43
C LEU A 183 -21.99 10.05 -19.42
N PHE A 184 -22.68 10.07 -18.29
CA PHE A 184 -23.92 9.31 -18.09
C PHE A 184 -24.91 10.10 -17.24
N VAL A 185 -26.19 9.88 -17.53
CA VAL A 185 -27.32 10.39 -16.73
C VAL A 185 -28.08 9.20 -16.20
N PHE A 186 -28.15 9.04 -14.91
CA PHE A 186 -28.88 7.95 -14.27
C PHE A 186 -29.83 8.46 -13.20
N PRO A 187 -30.97 7.79 -12.97
CA PRO A 187 -31.75 8.00 -11.75
C PRO A 187 -30.89 7.81 -10.49
N VAL A 188 -31.13 8.61 -9.46
CA VAL A 188 -30.33 8.63 -8.20
C VAL A 188 -30.17 7.23 -7.60
N TRP A 189 -31.22 6.43 -7.62
CA TRP A 189 -31.20 5.08 -7.08
C TRP A 189 -30.23 4.14 -7.84
N ILE A 190 -30.09 4.32 -9.17
CA ILE A 190 -29.13 3.54 -9.97
C ILE A 190 -27.68 3.91 -9.57
N LYS A 191 -27.40 5.19 -9.39
CA LYS A 191 -26.05 5.66 -8.95
C LYS A 191 -25.72 5.10 -7.56
N LEU A 192 -26.69 5.09 -6.64
CA LEU A 192 -26.54 4.49 -5.32
C LEU A 192 -26.27 2.97 -5.42
N VAL A 193 -27.11 2.22 -6.13
CA VAL A 193 -26.93 0.76 -6.30
C VAL A 193 -25.57 0.46 -6.95
N PHE A 194 -25.17 1.23 -7.96
CA PHE A 194 -23.89 1.06 -8.62
C PHE A 194 -22.71 1.33 -7.65
N SER A 195 -22.76 2.41 -6.87
CA SER A 195 -21.73 2.72 -5.86
C SER A 195 -21.63 1.61 -4.80
N PHE A 196 -22.76 1.10 -4.30
CA PHE A 196 -22.76 0.01 -3.32
C PHE A 196 -22.27 -1.32 -3.91
N THR A 197 -22.67 -1.67 -5.12
CA THR A 197 -22.22 -2.92 -5.79
C THR A 197 -20.73 -2.88 -6.06
N CYS A 198 -20.19 -1.75 -6.52
CA CYS A 198 -18.75 -1.58 -6.71
C CYS A 198 -17.99 -1.66 -5.38
N LEU A 199 -18.48 -1.02 -4.31
CA LEU A 199 -17.89 -1.09 -2.98
C LEU A 199 -17.81 -2.55 -2.48
N ILE A 200 -18.93 -3.29 -2.58
CA ILE A 200 -18.99 -4.71 -2.21
C ILE A 200 -18.02 -5.53 -3.05
N THR A 201 -18.01 -5.30 -4.36
CA THR A 201 -17.09 -6.01 -5.28
C THR A 201 -15.63 -5.73 -4.93
N GLY A 202 -15.28 -4.47 -4.67
CA GLY A 202 -13.93 -4.09 -4.23
C GLY A 202 -13.53 -4.80 -2.93
N ILE A 203 -14.41 -4.82 -1.92
CA ILE A 203 -14.18 -5.51 -0.65
C ILE A 203 -14.04 -7.02 -0.85
N VAL A 204 -14.89 -7.63 -1.69
CA VAL A 204 -14.86 -9.08 -1.97
C VAL A 204 -13.57 -9.46 -2.69
N LEU A 205 -13.16 -8.68 -3.71
CA LEU A 205 -11.90 -8.90 -4.42
C LEU A 205 -10.70 -8.74 -3.49
N TYR A 206 -10.70 -7.69 -2.67
CA TYR A 206 -9.66 -7.48 -1.66
C TYR A 206 -9.59 -8.65 -0.66
N LYS A 207 -10.73 -9.06 -0.09
CA LYS A 207 -10.78 -10.23 0.81
C LYS A 207 -10.39 -11.51 0.10
N GLY A 208 -10.83 -11.73 -1.14
CA GLY A 208 -10.49 -12.90 -1.96
C GLY A 208 -8.98 -13.01 -2.18
N LEU A 209 -8.33 -11.91 -2.49
CA LEU A 209 -6.87 -11.83 -2.59
C LEU A 209 -6.20 -12.14 -1.26
N MET A 210 -6.66 -11.52 -0.18
CA MET A 210 -6.12 -11.75 1.18
C MET A 210 -6.40 -13.16 1.70
N THR A 211 -7.49 -13.81 1.26
CA THR A 211 -7.81 -15.20 1.63
C THR A 211 -7.20 -16.22 0.67
N GLY A 212 -7.05 -15.90 -0.61
CA GLY A 212 -6.32 -16.71 -1.60
C GLY A 212 -4.83 -16.85 -1.27
N TRP A 213 -4.29 -16.00 -0.41
CA TRP A 213 -2.98 -16.15 0.21
C TRP A 213 -2.95 -17.18 1.35
N LYS A 214 -4.10 -17.80 1.66
CA LYS A 214 -4.21 -18.82 2.71
C LYS A 214 -4.06 -20.27 2.19
N ARG A 215 -3.87 -20.45 0.89
CA ARG A 215 -3.70 -21.79 0.29
C ARG A 215 -2.25 -21.96 -0.22
#